data_ee5126da07fab6c96a99c97c62bc9b7d
#
_entry.id   ee5126da07fab6c96a99c97c62bc9b7d
#
_cell.length_a   1.000
_cell.length_b   1.000
_cell.length_c   1.000
_cell.angle_alpha   90.00
_cell.angle_beta   90.00
_cell.angle_gamma   90.00
#
_symmetry.space_group_name_H-M   'P 1'
#
loop_
_entity.id
_entity.type
_entity.pdbx_description
1 polymer ?
#
loop_
_entity_poly.entity_id
_entity_poly.type
_entity_poly.pdbx_seq_one_letter_code
_entity_poly.pdbx_strand_id
1 'polypeptide(L)'
;MRRIVIGLVLTLLPLCASVWAQADKADAKAAAEPVVKQLEAFRRDDYDTAFTFASTEIQAQFDRQSFEVMVRRGYPEIARSTFAAVVKTELVPEGSAYVTVKVRGANGQSIEALYELVWQDGWRINGVVTRPDSGVI
;
A
#
# COMPACT_ATOMS: atom_id res chain seq x y z
N MET A 1 48.33 49.80 6.27
CA MET A 1 47.41 49.20 5.29
C MET A 1 46.61 48.09 6.02
N ARG A 2 45.36 48.35 6.28
CA ARG A 2 44.49 47.34 6.86
C ARG A 2 43.72 46.64 5.72
N ARG A 3 43.96 45.35 5.53
CA ARG A 3 43.17 44.52 4.64
C ARG A 3 41.91 44.06 5.38
N ILE A 4 40.77 44.49 4.91
CA ILE A 4 39.49 44.00 5.39
C ILE A 4 39.19 42.74 4.60
N VAL A 5 39.24 41.59 5.29
CA VAL A 5 38.78 40.34 4.72
C VAL A 5 37.27 40.27 5.01
N ILE A 6 36.46 40.50 4.02
CA ILE A 6 35.04 40.26 4.11
C ILE A 6 34.84 38.76 3.99
N GLY A 7 34.68 38.09 5.14
CA GLY A 7 34.28 36.70 5.17
C GLY A 7 32.88 36.55 4.57
N LEU A 8 32.80 35.92 3.44
CA LEU A 8 31.53 35.49 2.87
C LEU A 8 30.99 34.36 3.77
N VAL A 9 30.07 34.70 4.66
CA VAL A 9 29.33 33.70 5.41
C VAL A 9 28.33 33.08 4.44
N LEU A 10 28.71 31.94 3.86
CA LEU A 10 27.80 31.11 3.09
C LEU A 10 26.87 30.44 4.08
N THR A 11 25.68 31.01 4.29
CA THR A 11 24.62 30.35 5.05
C THR A 11 24.09 29.21 4.20
N LEU A 12 24.59 28.01 4.45
CA LEU A 12 23.96 26.78 3.98
C LEU A 12 22.61 26.65 4.67
N LEU A 13 21.55 27.02 3.96
CA LEU A 13 20.19 26.73 4.37
C LEU A 13 19.98 25.19 4.34
N PRO A 14 19.33 24.63 5.36
CA PRO A 14 19.11 23.19 5.39
C PRO A 14 18.07 22.79 4.37
N LEU A 15 18.51 22.33 3.21
CA LEU A 15 17.68 21.67 2.21
C LEU A 15 17.26 20.23 2.60
N CYS A 16 17.64 19.77 3.77
CA CYS A 16 17.45 18.38 4.18
C CYS A 16 16.00 17.99 4.46
N ALA A 17 15.15 18.88 4.95
CA ALA A 17 13.79 18.53 5.35
C ALA A 17 12.89 18.17 4.16
N SER A 18 13.08 18.82 3.01
CA SER A 18 12.26 18.58 1.81
C SER A 18 12.55 17.23 1.15
N VAL A 19 13.79 16.76 1.23
CA VAL A 19 14.22 15.50 0.61
C VAL A 19 13.64 14.31 1.39
N TRP A 20 13.62 14.38 2.72
CA TRP A 20 13.04 13.33 3.57
C TRP A 20 11.53 13.21 3.37
N ALA A 21 10.80 14.34 3.33
CA ALA A 21 9.36 14.33 3.09
C ALA A 21 8.97 13.78 1.72
N GLN A 22 9.79 14.01 0.68
CA GLN A 22 9.56 13.46 -0.65
C GLN A 22 9.87 11.96 -0.71
N ALA A 23 10.92 11.50 0.00
CA ALA A 23 11.26 10.08 0.12
C ALA A 23 10.14 9.31 0.81
N ASP A 24 9.59 9.82 1.92
CA ASP A 24 8.46 9.18 2.64
C ASP A 24 7.20 9.09 1.77
N LYS A 25 6.89 10.12 0.98
CA LYS A 25 5.76 10.09 0.03
C LYS A 25 5.97 9.07 -1.08
N ALA A 26 7.18 8.98 -1.63
CA ALA A 26 7.51 8.00 -2.66
C ALA A 26 7.41 6.57 -2.11
N ASP A 27 7.90 6.32 -0.90
CA ASP A 27 7.81 5.03 -0.23
C ASP A 27 6.36 4.65 0.12
N ALA A 28 5.56 5.59 0.58
CA ALA A 28 4.14 5.37 0.84
C ALA A 28 3.39 5.00 -0.44
N LYS A 29 3.65 5.69 -1.54
CA LYS A 29 3.08 5.36 -2.85
C LYS A 29 3.52 3.97 -3.31
N ALA A 30 4.80 3.65 -3.17
CA ALA A 30 5.35 2.35 -3.54
C ALA A 30 4.74 1.21 -2.72
N ALA A 31 4.50 1.43 -1.42
CA ALA A 31 3.86 0.44 -0.55
C ALA A 31 2.39 0.19 -0.93
N ALA A 32 1.66 1.20 -1.38
CA ALA A 32 0.27 1.06 -1.81
C ALA A 32 0.12 0.42 -3.19
N GLU A 33 1.14 0.47 -4.03
CA GLU A 33 1.07 0.00 -5.42
C GLU A 33 0.70 -1.49 -5.56
N PRO A 34 1.25 -2.44 -4.80
CA PRO A 34 0.84 -3.84 -4.88
C PRO A 34 -0.64 -4.06 -4.58
N VAL A 35 -1.20 -3.29 -3.64
CA VAL A 35 -2.63 -3.37 -3.29
C VAL A 35 -3.49 -2.95 -4.47
N VAL A 36 -3.19 -1.82 -5.10
CA VAL A 36 -3.91 -1.32 -6.27
C VAL A 36 -3.84 -2.32 -7.42
N LYS A 37 -2.66 -2.82 -7.71
CA LYS A 37 -2.44 -3.80 -8.79
C LYS A 37 -3.13 -5.14 -8.51
N GLN A 38 -3.14 -5.59 -7.26
CA GLN A 38 -3.86 -6.81 -6.89
C GLN A 38 -5.36 -6.66 -7.08
N LEU A 39 -5.95 -5.53 -6.65
CA LEU A 39 -7.38 -5.25 -6.86
C LEU A 39 -7.74 -5.22 -8.34
N GLU A 40 -6.91 -4.64 -9.18
CA GLU A 40 -7.08 -4.65 -10.63
C GLU A 40 -7.01 -6.06 -11.21
N ALA A 41 -6.08 -6.88 -10.75
CA ALA A 41 -5.96 -8.28 -11.17
C ALA A 41 -7.21 -9.09 -10.78
N PHE A 42 -7.73 -8.92 -9.57
CA PHE A 42 -8.98 -9.56 -9.14
C PHE A 42 -10.16 -9.17 -10.02
N ARG A 43 -10.27 -7.91 -10.44
CA ARG A 43 -11.34 -7.46 -11.36
C ARG A 43 -11.31 -8.15 -12.70
N ARG A 44 -10.14 -8.59 -13.14
CA ARG A 44 -9.96 -9.34 -14.39
C ARG A 44 -10.02 -10.85 -14.19
N ASP A 45 -10.34 -11.32 -12.99
CA ASP A 45 -10.25 -12.73 -12.59
C ASP A 45 -8.84 -13.32 -12.81
N ASP A 46 -7.81 -12.46 -12.79
CA ASP A 46 -6.41 -12.85 -12.95
C ASP A 46 -5.77 -13.16 -11.59
N TYR A 47 -6.13 -14.31 -11.04
CA TYR A 47 -5.63 -14.74 -9.74
C TYR A 47 -4.17 -15.16 -9.76
N ASP A 48 -3.64 -15.56 -10.91
CA ASP A 48 -2.21 -15.84 -11.06
C ASP A 48 -1.37 -14.59 -10.79
N THR A 49 -1.72 -13.48 -11.43
CA THR A 49 -1.05 -12.19 -11.20
C THR A 49 -1.32 -11.68 -9.78
N ALA A 50 -2.56 -11.74 -9.31
CA ALA A 50 -2.93 -11.32 -7.96
C ALA A 50 -2.10 -12.03 -6.88
N PHE A 51 -1.86 -13.32 -7.03
CA PHE A 51 -1.08 -14.15 -6.11
C PHE A 51 0.40 -13.72 -6.04
N THR A 52 0.94 -13.17 -7.12
CA THR A 52 2.34 -12.71 -7.14
C THR A 52 2.60 -11.51 -6.22
N PHE A 53 1.57 -10.75 -5.86
CA PHE A 53 1.69 -9.61 -4.93
C PHE A 53 1.66 -10.01 -3.45
N ALA A 54 1.33 -11.27 -3.16
CA ALA A 54 1.32 -11.79 -1.80
C ALA A 54 2.74 -12.04 -1.28
N SER A 55 2.89 -11.94 0.04
CA SER A 55 4.14 -12.26 0.72
C SER A 55 4.53 -13.73 0.56
N THR A 56 5.78 -14.04 0.84
CA THR A 56 6.26 -15.43 0.85
C THR A 56 5.51 -16.28 1.87
N GLU A 57 5.11 -15.68 3.01
CA GLU A 57 4.34 -16.36 4.06
C GLU A 57 2.93 -16.73 3.57
N ILE A 58 2.26 -15.82 2.87
CA ILE A 58 0.95 -16.11 2.26
C ILE A 58 1.09 -17.17 1.16
N GLN A 59 2.10 -17.06 0.31
CA GLN A 59 2.33 -18.03 -0.76
C GLN A 59 2.69 -19.43 -0.22
N ALA A 60 3.24 -19.51 0.99
CA ALA A 60 3.50 -20.77 1.66
C ALA A 60 2.22 -21.42 2.25
N GLN A 61 1.21 -20.62 2.58
CA GLN A 61 -0.06 -21.10 3.16
C GLN A 61 -1.08 -21.53 2.12
N PHE A 62 -1.01 -20.96 0.92
CA PHE A 62 -1.98 -21.19 -0.15
C PHE A 62 -1.25 -21.60 -1.43
N ASP A 63 -1.86 -22.51 -2.19
CA ASP A 63 -1.57 -22.60 -3.61
C ASP A 63 -2.46 -21.60 -4.36
N ARG A 64 -2.27 -21.48 -5.66
CA ARG A 64 -3.01 -20.52 -6.49
C ARG A 64 -4.53 -20.77 -6.42
N GLN A 65 -4.97 -22.02 -6.43
CA GLN A 65 -6.39 -22.38 -6.41
C GLN A 65 -7.04 -22.12 -5.05
N SER A 66 -6.41 -22.52 -3.97
CA SER A 66 -6.93 -22.28 -2.61
C SER A 66 -6.91 -20.78 -2.26
N PHE A 67 -5.96 -20.02 -2.79
CA PHE A 67 -5.93 -18.57 -2.70
C PHE A 67 -7.17 -17.94 -3.35
N GLU A 68 -7.51 -18.35 -4.56
CA GLU A 68 -8.71 -17.88 -5.25
C GLU A 68 -9.98 -18.17 -4.45
N VAL A 69 -10.13 -19.39 -3.96
CA VAL A 69 -11.29 -19.79 -3.14
C VAL A 69 -11.38 -18.95 -1.87
N MET A 70 -10.28 -18.75 -1.19
CA MET A 70 -10.21 -17.95 0.04
C MET A 70 -10.63 -16.50 -0.22
N VAL A 71 -10.13 -15.88 -1.28
CA VAL A 71 -10.46 -14.49 -1.62
C VAL A 71 -11.92 -14.36 -2.02
N ARG A 72 -12.42 -15.23 -2.89
CA ARG A 72 -13.81 -15.17 -3.35
C ARG A 72 -14.82 -15.36 -2.22
N ARG A 73 -14.53 -16.26 -1.29
CA ARG A 73 -15.43 -16.57 -0.18
C ARG A 73 -15.27 -15.65 1.02
N GLY A 74 -14.05 -15.31 1.36
CA GLY A 74 -13.75 -14.51 2.54
C GLY A 74 -13.79 -13.00 2.31
N TYR A 75 -13.57 -12.56 1.07
CA TYR A 75 -13.42 -11.14 0.73
C TYR A 75 -14.15 -10.80 -0.58
N PRO A 76 -15.48 -11.00 -0.63
CA PRO A 76 -16.23 -10.86 -1.89
C PRO A 76 -16.18 -9.45 -2.48
N GLU A 77 -16.10 -8.40 -1.66
CA GLU A 77 -15.98 -7.01 -2.13
C GLU A 77 -14.61 -6.77 -2.78
N ILE A 78 -13.56 -7.37 -2.24
CA ILE A 78 -12.19 -7.30 -2.80
C ILE A 78 -12.11 -8.11 -4.08
N ALA A 79 -12.69 -9.31 -4.08
CA ALA A 79 -12.68 -10.20 -5.24
C ALA A 79 -13.35 -9.56 -6.46
N ARG A 80 -14.42 -8.82 -6.25
CA ARG A 80 -15.21 -8.17 -7.31
C ARG A 80 -15.51 -6.72 -6.96
N SER A 81 -14.46 -5.91 -6.84
CA SER A 81 -14.61 -4.50 -6.57
C SER A 81 -15.07 -3.74 -7.80
N THR A 82 -15.99 -2.80 -7.61
CA THR A 82 -16.41 -1.83 -8.65
C THR A 82 -15.73 -0.49 -8.45
N PHE A 83 -15.24 -0.24 -7.23
CA PHE A 83 -14.51 0.97 -6.88
C PHE A 83 -13.53 0.66 -5.75
N ALA A 84 -12.35 1.26 -5.80
CA ALA A 84 -11.38 1.21 -4.71
C ALA A 84 -10.59 2.51 -4.66
N ALA A 85 -10.35 3.02 -3.45
CA ALA A 85 -9.54 4.21 -3.23
C ALA A 85 -8.64 4.02 -2.01
N VAL A 86 -7.35 4.24 -2.18
CA VAL A 86 -6.40 4.30 -1.09
C VAL A 86 -6.64 5.59 -0.31
N VAL A 87 -6.96 5.48 0.98
CA VAL A 87 -7.26 6.64 1.83
C VAL A 87 -6.13 6.99 2.78
N LYS A 88 -5.26 6.02 3.10
CA LYS A 88 -4.15 6.23 4.02
C LYS A 88 -3.08 5.18 3.78
N THR A 89 -1.81 5.59 3.84
CA THR A 89 -0.66 4.70 3.89
C THR A 89 0.24 5.11 5.04
N GLU A 90 0.53 4.19 5.93
CA GLU A 90 1.43 4.38 7.07
C GLU A 90 2.65 3.50 6.92
N LEU A 91 3.82 4.10 6.84
CA LEU A 91 5.09 3.38 6.92
C LEU A 91 5.42 3.14 8.39
N VAL A 92 5.80 1.92 8.69
CA VAL A 92 6.20 1.51 10.04
C VAL A 92 7.68 1.14 10.02
N PRO A 93 8.46 1.49 11.06
CA PRO A 93 9.84 1.05 11.16
C PRO A 93 9.97 -0.46 10.97
N GLU A 94 11.15 -0.93 10.52
CA GLU A 94 11.46 -2.35 10.32
C GLU A 94 10.82 -3.00 9.09
N GLY A 95 10.45 -2.20 8.08
CA GLY A 95 10.04 -2.72 6.78
C GLY A 95 8.60 -3.21 6.69
N SER A 96 7.69 -2.60 7.43
CA SER A 96 6.26 -2.82 7.33
C SER A 96 5.52 -1.55 6.89
N ALA A 97 4.32 -1.72 6.34
CA ALA A 97 3.42 -0.63 6.01
C ALA A 97 1.97 -1.08 6.17
N TYR A 98 1.10 -0.13 6.47
CA TYR A 98 -0.35 -0.35 6.51
C TYR A 98 -1.02 0.55 5.50
N VAL A 99 -1.86 -0.04 4.67
CA VAL A 99 -2.58 0.67 3.61
C VAL A 99 -4.07 0.49 3.83
N THR A 100 -4.76 1.60 4.05
CA THR A 100 -6.22 1.62 4.21
C THR A 100 -6.87 1.94 2.88
N VAL A 101 -7.81 1.10 2.46
CA VAL A 101 -8.50 1.23 1.18
C VAL A 101 -10.01 1.16 1.42
N LYS A 102 -10.75 2.10 0.84
CA LYS A 102 -12.19 1.99 0.73
C LYS A 102 -12.54 1.23 -0.53
N VAL A 103 -13.33 0.19 -0.39
CA VAL A 103 -13.69 -0.72 -1.49
C VAL A 103 -15.20 -0.87 -1.55
N ARG A 104 -15.77 -0.72 -2.75
CA ARG A 104 -17.14 -1.10 -3.03
C ARG A 104 -17.14 -2.36 -3.89
N GLY A 105 -17.88 -3.37 -3.46
CA GLY A 105 -18.05 -4.62 -4.21
C GLY A 105 -19.17 -4.56 -5.24
N ALA A 106 -19.18 -5.54 -6.13
CA ALA A 106 -20.26 -5.74 -7.11
C ALA A 106 -21.60 -6.07 -6.43
N ASN A 107 -21.55 -6.56 -5.18
CA ASN A 107 -22.72 -6.79 -4.34
C ASN A 107 -23.33 -5.49 -3.75
N GLY A 108 -22.75 -4.33 -4.05
CA GLY A 108 -23.20 -3.03 -3.55
C GLY A 108 -22.72 -2.69 -2.15
N GLN A 109 -22.02 -3.58 -1.46
CA GLN A 109 -21.48 -3.35 -0.13
C GLN A 109 -20.20 -2.53 -0.19
N SER A 110 -20.06 -1.61 0.74
CA SER A 110 -18.82 -0.84 0.94
C SER A 110 -18.11 -1.31 2.19
N ILE A 111 -16.82 -1.50 2.07
CA ILE A 111 -15.95 -1.91 3.17
C ILE A 111 -14.73 -1.00 3.25
N GLU A 112 -14.10 -0.99 4.41
CA GLU A 112 -12.76 -0.48 4.61
C GLU A 112 -11.83 -1.68 4.81
N ALA A 113 -10.80 -1.76 3.99
CA ALA A 113 -9.80 -2.81 4.05
C ALA A 113 -8.49 -2.24 4.56
N LEU A 114 -7.93 -2.86 5.60
CA LEU A 114 -6.61 -2.53 6.12
C LEU A 114 -5.64 -3.63 5.70
N TYR A 115 -4.74 -3.27 4.79
CA TYR A 115 -3.70 -4.16 4.29
C TYR A 115 -2.43 -4.00 5.10
N GLU A 116 -1.82 -5.11 5.47
CA GLU A 116 -0.46 -5.16 5.98
C GLU A 116 0.49 -5.50 4.84
N LEU A 117 1.52 -4.66 4.66
CA LEU A 117 2.59 -4.85 3.68
C LEU A 117 3.90 -5.11 4.42
N VAL A 118 4.71 -5.99 3.84
CA VAL A 118 6.07 -6.27 4.31
C VAL A 118 7.07 -6.06 3.18
N TRP A 119 8.27 -5.65 3.53
CA TRP A 119 9.36 -5.50 2.58
C TRP A 119 10.08 -6.84 2.40
N GLN A 120 10.01 -7.39 1.20
CA GLN A 120 10.66 -8.63 0.80
C GLN A 120 11.25 -8.45 -0.59
N ASP A 121 12.32 -7.64 -0.70
CA ASP A 121 12.88 -7.24 -2.00
C ASP A 121 11.80 -6.59 -2.90
N GLY A 122 11.03 -5.72 -2.30
CA GLY A 122 9.82 -5.07 -2.80
C GLY A 122 8.68 -5.22 -1.79
N TRP A 123 7.68 -4.34 -1.88
CA TRP A 123 6.50 -4.42 -1.01
C TRP A 123 5.61 -5.60 -1.41
N ARG A 124 5.21 -6.40 -0.42
CA ARG A 124 4.34 -7.57 -0.58
C ARG A 124 3.19 -7.52 0.41
N ILE A 125 2.03 -8.00 -0.02
CA ILE A 125 0.83 -8.05 0.83
C ILE A 125 0.92 -9.26 1.75
N ASN A 126 0.94 -9.00 3.06
CA ASN A 126 1.04 -10.04 4.08
C ASN A 126 -0.29 -10.38 4.76
N GLY A 127 -1.29 -9.55 4.57
CA GLY A 127 -2.62 -9.80 5.11
C GLY A 127 -3.57 -8.63 4.86
N VAL A 128 -4.84 -8.86 5.12
CA VAL A 128 -5.87 -7.85 5.07
C VAL A 128 -6.93 -8.12 6.13
N VAL A 129 -7.40 -7.05 6.77
CA VAL A 129 -8.55 -7.08 7.68
C VAL A 129 -9.60 -6.15 7.10
N THR A 130 -10.85 -6.61 7.04
CA THR A 130 -11.96 -5.82 6.50
C THR A 130 -12.98 -5.51 7.58
N ARG A 131 -13.61 -4.36 7.45
CA ARG A 131 -14.76 -3.96 8.25
C ARG A 131 -15.78 -3.27 7.37
N PRO A 132 -17.09 -3.30 7.73
CA PRO A 132 -18.08 -2.50 7.03
C PRO A 132 -17.68 -1.02 7.05
N ASP A 133 -17.77 -0.36 5.90
CA ASP A 133 -17.64 1.09 5.85
C ASP A 133 -19.00 1.68 6.24
N SER A 134 -19.03 2.39 7.36
CA SER A 134 -20.27 2.96 7.89
C SER A 134 -20.90 4.02 6.98
N GLY A 135 -20.17 4.45 5.92
CA GLY A 135 -20.74 5.29 4.87
C GLY A 135 -21.36 6.59 5.35
N VAL A 136 -21.03 7.03 6.56
CA VAL A 136 -21.51 8.32 7.05
C VAL A 136 -20.71 9.40 6.31
N ILE A 137 -21.39 9.93 5.34
CA ILE A 137 -20.95 11.15 4.70
C ILE A 137 -21.43 12.31 5.57
#